data_1a7c7f02d3f464e04c2aef9fb33c1ca7
#
_entry.id   1a7c7f02d3f464e04c2aef9fb33c1ca7
#
_cell.length_a   1.000
_cell.length_b   1.000
_cell.length_c   1.000
_cell.angle_alpha   90.00
_cell.angle_beta   90.00
_cell.angle_gamma   90.00
#
_symmetry.space_group_name_H-M   'P 1'
#
loop_
_entity.id
_entity.type
_entity.pdbx_description
1 polymer ?
#
loop_
_entity_poly.entity_id
_entity_poly.type
_entity_poly.pdbx_seq_one_letter_code
_entity_poly.pdbx_strand_id
1 'polypeptide(L)'
;ELLGIGEFTDSAFSKYRNSAFFTVENGKALNGKIENVKRFAKIGVRIMTLTWNEMNEIGSGVLSEDKCGLTDFGKLAVAEMEKYGIVIDISHASDELFYDVVNQTNKPFIATHSDSRTITQNPRNLTDEQIKIIIQRGGLIGLNLHNAFLNNNPDKACMNDVLKHCEYMLSLGCDKRLI
;
A
#
# COMPACT_ATOMS: atom_id res chain seq x y z
N GLU A 1 -7.49 21.08 12.20
CA GLU A 1 -8.32 21.33 11.02
C GLU A 1 -8.14 20.17 10.05
N LEU A 2 -9.22 19.51 9.64
CA LEU A 2 -9.18 18.43 8.64
C LEU A 2 -9.19 19.06 7.25
N LEU A 3 -8.13 18.85 6.47
CA LEU A 3 -8.08 19.29 5.08
C LEU A 3 -9.07 18.47 4.23
N GLY A 4 -9.86 19.15 3.40
CA GLY A 4 -10.77 18.52 2.46
C GLY A 4 -10.05 17.83 1.29
N ILE A 5 -10.82 17.08 0.49
CA ILE A 5 -10.31 16.48 -0.74
C ILE A 5 -9.90 17.61 -1.69
N GLY A 6 -8.65 17.61 -2.15
CA GLY A 6 -8.09 18.66 -3.01
C GLY A 6 -7.34 19.80 -2.29
N GLU A 7 -7.34 19.81 -0.95
CA GLU A 7 -6.60 20.80 -0.16
C GLU A 7 -5.17 20.36 0.20
N PHE A 8 -4.75 19.19 -0.24
CA PHE A 8 -3.39 18.67 -0.09
C PHE A 8 -2.48 19.27 -1.17
N THR A 9 -2.11 20.53 -0.99
CA THR A 9 -1.15 21.24 -1.85
C THR A 9 0.13 21.51 -1.06
N ASP A 10 1.24 21.76 -1.75
CA ASP A 10 2.52 22.13 -1.11
C ASP A 10 2.35 23.35 -0.18
N SER A 11 1.45 24.29 -0.53
CA SER A 11 1.13 25.42 0.31
C SER A 11 0.36 25.06 1.58
N ALA A 12 -0.48 24.02 1.58
CA ALA A 12 -1.15 23.53 2.77
C ALA A 12 -0.15 22.87 3.74
N PHE A 13 0.79 22.08 3.24
CA PHE A 13 1.85 21.47 4.06
C PHE A 13 2.83 22.51 4.62
N SER A 14 3.15 23.57 3.89
CA SER A 14 4.04 24.65 4.37
C SER A 14 3.41 25.49 5.49
N LYS A 15 2.08 25.52 5.58
CA LYS A 15 1.36 26.28 6.63
C LYS A 15 1.42 25.60 8.00
N TYR A 16 1.55 24.27 8.04
CA TYR A 16 1.52 23.51 9.28
C TYR A 16 2.84 22.82 9.54
N ARG A 17 3.32 22.87 10.78
CA ARG A 17 4.59 22.25 11.19
C ARG A 17 4.51 20.72 11.18
N ASN A 18 3.33 20.17 11.45
CA ASN A 18 3.04 18.74 11.43
C ASN A 18 1.68 18.53 10.77
N SER A 19 1.58 17.49 9.97
CA SER A 19 0.33 17.09 9.31
C SER A 19 0.04 15.63 9.57
N ALA A 20 -1.22 15.27 9.72
CA ALA A 20 -1.68 13.89 9.88
C ALA A 20 -2.98 13.69 9.09
N PHE A 21 -3.22 12.46 8.65
CA PHE A 21 -4.46 12.06 8.01
C PHE A 21 -4.85 10.65 8.45
N PHE A 22 -6.12 10.31 8.31
CA PHE A 22 -6.59 8.97 8.64
C PHE A 22 -6.27 7.98 7.53
N THR A 23 -5.88 6.78 7.94
CA THR A 23 -5.74 5.61 7.06
C THR A 23 -6.63 4.48 7.57
N VAL A 24 -7.00 3.58 6.67
CA VAL A 24 -7.69 2.33 7.01
C VAL A 24 -6.83 1.17 6.54
N GLU A 25 -6.36 0.35 7.46
CA GLU A 25 -5.71 -0.91 7.15
C GLU A 25 -6.76 -2.02 7.11
N ASN A 26 -6.90 -2.68 5.96
CA ASN A 26 -7.90 -3.68 5.63
C ASN A 26 -9.26 -3.13 5.17
N GLY A 27 -9.47 -3.16 3.85
CA GLY A 27 -10.71 -2.75 3.20
C GLY A 27 -11.95 -3.56 3.60
N LYS A 28 -11.81 -4.64 4.39
CA LYS A 28 -12.93 -5.31 5.07
C LYS A 28 -13.80 -4.32 5.86
N ALA A 29 -13.22 -3.18 6.28
CA ALA A 29 -13.96 -2.09 6.92
C ALA A 29 -15.09 -1.52 6.05
N LEU A 30 -15.07 -1.73 4.73
CA LEU A 30 -16.17 -1.37 3.83
C LEU A 30 -17.42 -2.23 4.09
N ASN A 31 -17.27 -3.40 4.69
CA ASN A 31 -18.37 -4.32 5.02
C ASN A 31 -19.27 -4.63 3.80
N GLY A 32 -18.65 -4.87 2.62
CA GLY A 32 -19.34 -5.17 1.37
C GLY A 32 -20.24 -4.04 0.83
N LYS A 33 -20.07 -2.79 1.31
CA LYS A 33 -20.91 -1.64 0.94
C LYS A 33 -20.08 -0.57 0.26
N ILE A 34 -20.27 -0.39 -1.02
CA ILE A 34 -19.48 0.55 -1.83
C ILE A 34 -19.64 2.01 -1.39
N GLU A 35 -20.83 2.38 -0.90
CA GLU A 35 -21.10 3.73 -0.38
C GLU A 35 -20.24 4.09 0.85
N ASN A 36 -19.65 3.11 1.54
CA ASN A 36 -18.75 3.35 2.65
C ASN A 36 -17.42 3.96 2.20
N VAL A 37 -16.98 3.79 0.96
CA VAL A 37 -15.82 4.50 0.41
C VAL A 37 -16.04 6.01 0.53
N LYS A 38 -17.18 6.51 0.08
CA LYS A 38 -17.56 7.92 0.21
C LYS A 38 -17.63 8.39 1.67
N ARG A 39 -18.12 7.53 2.58
CA ARG A 39 -18.20 7.86 4.01
C ARG A 39 -16.82 8.01 4.62
N PHE A 40 -15.90 7.08 4.34
CA PHE A 40 -14.51 7.17 4.79
C PHE A 40 -13.80 8.39 4.24
N ALA A 41 -13.96 8.71 2.95
CA ALA A 41 -13.40 9.92 2.36
C ALA A 41 -13.88 11.19 3.08
N LYS A 42 -15.20 11.28 3.41
CA LYS A 42 -15.78 12.42 4.10
C LYS A 42 -15.25 12.64 5.51
N ILE A 43 -14.90 11.58 6.24
CA ILE A 43 -14.30 11.69 7.58
C ILE A 43 -12.78 11.88 7.55
N GLY A 44 -12.18 12.03 6.36
CA GLY A 44 -10.76 12.36 6.21
C GLY A 44 -9.83 11.17 5.97
N VAL A 45 -10.33 9.98 5.67
CA VAL A 45 -9.48 8.86 5.23
C VAL A 45 -8.88 9.19 3.88
N ARG A 46 -7.54 9.01 3.74
CA ARG A 46 -6.78 9.32 2.53
C ARG A 46 -6.01 8.15 1.97
N ILE A 47 -5.80 7.09 2.74
CA ILE A 47 -5.17 5.85 2.30
C ILE A 47 -6.03 4.69 2.80
N MET A 48 -6.19 3.66 1.98
CA MET A 48 -6.82 2.41 2.37
C MET A 48 -6.03 1.22 1.84
N THR A 49 -5.58 0.36 2.75
CA THR A 49 -4.99 -0.93 2.42
C THR A 49 -6.11 -1.89 2.02
N LEU A 50 -6.02 -2.48 0.83
CA LEU A 50 -7.11 -3.25 0.24
C LEU A 50 -7.48 -4.50 1.05
N THR A 51 -6.46 -5.23 1.49
CA THR A 51 -6.60 -6.47 2.27
C THR A 51 -5.72 -6.41 3.52
N TRP A 52 -5.94 -7.33 4.42
CA TRP A 52 -4.91 -7.78 5.35
C TRP A 52 -4.33 -9.11 4.83
N ASN A 53 -3.90 -10.01 5.67
CA ASN A 53 -3.24 -11.25 5.22
C ASN A 53 -4.19 -12.21 4.49
N GLU A 54 -5.46 -12.25 4.91
CA GLU A 54 -6.49 -13.14 4.40
C GLU A 54 -7.35 -12.46 3.32
N MET A 55 -8.19 -13.26 2.67
CA MET A 55 -9.18 -12.76 1.73
C MET A 55 -10.26 -11.93 2.42
N ASN A 56 -10.69 -10.87 1.76
CA ASN A 56 -11.88 -10.11 2.13
C ASN A 56 -12.75 -9.85 0.88
N GLU A 57 -13.77 -9.01 1.00
CA GLU A 57 -14.69 -8.72 -0.09
C GLU A 57 -14.02 -8.03 -1.30
N ILE A 58 -12.85 -7.39 -1.10
CA ILE A 58 -12.09 -6.71 -2.16
C ILE A 58 -11.25 -7.70 -2.96
N GLY A 59 -10.62 -8.66 -2.29
CA GLY A 59 -9.73 -9.60 -2.96
C GLY A 59 -8.86 -10.40 -2.01
N SER A 60 -7.84 -11.05 -2.57
CA SER A 60 -6.96 -11.96 -1.85
C SER A 60 -5.78 -11.26 -1.20
N GLY A 61 -5.63 -11.46 0.12
CA GLY A 61 -4.41 -11.12 0.84
C GLY A 61 -3.31 -12.16 0.61
N VAL A 62 -2.12 -11.82 1.06
CA VAL A 62 -0.90 -12.61 0.80
C VAL A 62 -0.95 -14.05 1.36
N LEU A 63 -1.68 -14.27 2.45
CA LEU A 63 -1.85 -15.60 3.07
C LEU A 63 -3.17 -16.28 2.72
N SER A 64 -3.98 -15.70 1.83
CA SER A 64 -5.22 -16.34 1.35
C SER A 64 -4.92 -17.68 0.72
N GLU A 65 -5.74 -18.68 0.98
CA GLU A 65 -5.70 -19.97 0.29
C GLU A 65 -6.04 -19.79 -1.20
N ASP A 66 -7.11 -19.03 -1.47
CA ASP A 66 -7.50 -18.62 -2.82
C ASP A 66 -6.79 -17.32 -3.23
N LYS A 67 -6.03 -17.39 -4.33
CA LYS A 67 -5.30 -16.26 -4.94
C LYS A 67 -6.10 -15.69 -6.12
N CYS A 68 -7.29 -15.15 -5.85
CA CYS A 68 -8.20 -14.72 -6.91
C CYS A 68 -7.97 -13.29 -7.43
N GLY A 69 -7.02 -12.54 -6.85
CA GLY A 69 -6.83 -11.12 -7.20
C GLY A 69 -8.00 -10.24 -6.73
N LEU A 70 -8.39 -9.22 -7.53
CA LEU A 70 -9.55 -8.36 -7.26
C LEU A 70 -10.87 -9.08 -7.57
N THR A 71 -11.79 -9.07 -6.62
CA THR A 71 -13.18 -9.44 -6.86
C THR A 71 -13.90 -8.35 -7.69
N ASP A 72 -15.11 -8.62 -8.15
CA ASP A 72 -15.94 -7.58 -8.82
C ASP A 72 -16.25 -6.42 -7.87
N PHE A 73 -16.50 -6.70 -6.58
CA PHE A 73 -16.59 -5.64 -5.56
C PHE A 73 -15.28 -4.88 -5.40
N GLY A 74 -14.14 -5.56 -5.43
CA GLY A 74 -12.81 -4.95 -5.37
C GLY A 74 -12.56 -3.97 -6.51
N LYS A 75 -12.91 -4.33 -7.75
CA LYS A 75 -12.81 -3.44 -8.92
C LYS A 75 -13.64 -2.16 -8.73
N LEU A 76 -14.88 -2.30 -8.24
CA LEU A 76 -15.72 -1.14 -7.92
C LEU A 76 -15.13 -0.31 -6.78
N ALA A 77 -14.59 -0.94 -5.74
CA ALA A 77 -13.98 -0.26 -4.61
C ALA A 77 -12.77 0.57 -5.03
N VAL A 78 -11.87 0.02 -5.85
CA VAL A 78 -10.72 0.72 -6.42
C VAL A 78 -11.18 1.96 -7.20
N ALA A 79 -12.17 1.83 -8.08
CA ALA A 79 -12.70 2.96 -8.86
C ALA A 79 -13.32 4.05 -7.97
N GLU A 80 -14.09 3.67 -6.94
CA GLU A 80 -14.68 4.66 -6.02
C GLU A 80 -13.61 5.29 -5.10
N MET A 81 -12.58 4.56 -4.67
CA MET A 81 -11.45 5.14 -3.93
C MET A 81 -10.76 6.23 -4.74
N GLU A 82 -10.46 5.96 -6.01
CA GLU A 82 -9.85 6.95 -6.91
C GLU A 82 -10.72 8.20 -7.10
N LYS A 83 -12.04 8.01 -7.26
CA LYS A 83 -13.02 9.09 -7.42
C LYS A 83 -13.08 9.99 -6.20
N TYR A 84 -12.93 9.44 -5.00
CA TYR A 84 -12.99 10.18 -3.74
C TYR A 84 -11.61 10.56 -3.18
N GLY A 85 -10.52 10.35 -3.93
CA GLY A 85 -9.16 10.75 -3.53
C GLY A 85 -8.60 9.93 -2.37
N ILE A 86 -9.00 8.65 -2.26
CA ILE A 86 -8.37 7.68 -1.35
C ILE A 86 -7.29 6.96 -2.14
N VAL A 87 -6.04 7.05 -1.69
CA VAL A 87 -4.90 6.35 -2.28
C VAL A 87 -4.98 4.87 -1.93
N ILE A 88 -4.75 4.03 -2.92
CA ILE A 88 -4.72 2.58 -2.77
C ILE A 88 -3.37 2.18 -2.16
N ASP A 89 -3.41 1.40 -1.08
CA ASP A 89 -2.26 0.75 -0.49
C ASP A 89 -2.33 -0.77 -0.75
N ILE A 90 -1.28 -1.30 -1.38
CA ILE A 90 -1.17 -2.72 -1.73
C ILE A 90 -0.39 -3.53 -0.70
N SER A 91 0.02 -2.94 0.41
CA SER A 91 0.59 -3.74 1.52
C SER A 91 -0.37 -4.88 1.87
N HIS A 92 0.14 -6.06 2.18
CA HIS A 92 -0.63 -7.29 2.40
C HIS A 92 -1.30 -7.92 1.17
N ALA A 93 -1.30 -7.29 0.00
CA ALA A 93 -1.90 -7.85 -1.20
C ALA A 93 -1.20 -9.16 -1.62
N SER A 94 -1.95 -10.10 -2.17
CA SER A 94 -1.36 -11.20 -2.93
C SER A 94 -0.73 -10.67 -4.23
N ASP A 95 0.15 -11.44 -4.86
CA ASP A 95 0.76 -11.04 -6.13
C ASP A 95 -0.33 -10.85 -7.21
N GLU A 96 -1.36 -11.69 -7.23
CA GLU A 96 -2.51 -11.58 -8.13
C GLU A 96 -3.29 -10.29 -7.91
N LEU A 97 -3.56 -9.94 -6.64
CA LEU A 97 -4.24 -8.69 -6.29
C LEU A 97 -3.40 -7.48 -6.73
N PHE A 98 -2.09 -7.52 -6.53
CA PHE A 98 -1.18 -6.48 -6.99
C PHE A 98 -1.30 -6.23 -8.50
N TYR A 99 -1.19 -7.29 -9.31
CA TYR A 99 -1.26 -7.15 -10.77
C TYR A 99 -2.65 -6.76 -11.27
N ASP A 100 -3.72 -7.18 -10.59
CA ASP A 100 -5.07 -6.73 -10.91
C ASP A 100 -5.24 -5.22 -10.62
N VAL A 101 -4.65 -4.70 -9.54
CA VAL A 101 -4.62 -3.25 -9.29
C VAL A 101 -3.84 -2.53 -10.39
N VAL A 102 -2.69 -3.05 -10.81
CA VAL A 102 -1.91 -2.49 -11.92
C VAL A 102 -2.74 -2.37 -13.20
N ASN A 103 -3.57 -3.38 -13.48
CA ASN A 103 -4.43 -3.40 -14.68
C ASN A 103 -5.69 -2.52 -14.51
N GLN A 104 -6.18 -2.35 -13.28
CA GLN A 104 -7.41 -1.63 -12.98
C GLN A 104 -7.23 -0.11 -12.97
N THR A 105 -6.04 0.37 -12.58
CA THR A 105 -5.77 1.82 -12.42
C THR A 105 -4.54 2.28 -13.17
N ASN A 106 -4.56 3.54 -13.63
CA ASN A 106 -3.39 4.27 -14.14
C ASN A 106 -2.86 5.30 -13.13
N LYS A 107 -3.53 5.46 -11.98
CA LYS A 107 -3.09 6.39 -10.93
C LYS A 107 -1.96 5.80 -10.08
N PRO A 108 -1.18 6.64 -9.39
CA PRO A 108 -0.25 6.18 -8.38
C PRO A 108 -0.96 5.38 -7.27
N PHE A 109 -0.35 4.30 -6.85
CA PHE A 109 -0.70 3.54 -5.66
C PHE A 109 0.57 3.27 -4.86
N ILE A 110 0.45 2.88 -3.60
CA ILE A 110 1.58 2.81 -2.67
C ILE A 110 1.65 1.45 -1.98
N ALA A 111 2.80 1.17 -1.39
CA ALA A 111 2.97 0.15 -0.36
C ALA A 111 3.42 0.85 0.92
N THR A 112 2.54 1.00 1.89
CA THR A 112 2.85 1.75 3.12
C THR A 112 3.90 1.07 4.00
N HIS A 113 4.02 -0.28 3.90
CA HIS A 113 4.93 -1.08 4.73
C HIS A 113 5.27 -2.42 4.05
N SER A 114 6.30 -2.40 3.19
CA SER A 114 6.76 -3.60 2.45
C SER A 114 8.25 -3.47 2.11
N ASP A 115 8.98 -4.59 2.25
CA ASP A 115 10.41 -4.66 2.00
C ASP A 115 10.74 -5.35 0.66
N SER A 116 12.00 -5.67 0.39
CA SER A 116 12.42 -6.39 -0.80
C SER A 116 12.37 -7.90 -0.59
N ARG A 117 11.66 -8.62 -1.47
CA ARG A 117 11.59 -10.09 -1.48
C ARG A 117 12.93 -10.71 -1.91
N THR A 118 13.73 -10.01 -2.67
CA THR A 118 15.08 -10.45 -3.06
C THR A 118 16.03 -10.51 -1.87
N ILE A 119 15.93 -9.58 -0.93
CA ILE A 119 16.74 -9.59 0.29
C ILE A 119 16.22 -10.61 1.30
N THR A 120 14.93 -10.63 1.54
CA THR A 120 14.29 -11.58 2.47
C THR A 120 13.11 -12.26 1.80
N GLN A 121 13.21 -13.59 1.64
CA GLN A 121 12.23 -14.44 0.96
C GLN A 121 10.95 -14.58 1.81
N ASN A 122 10.18 -13.51 1.83
CA ASN A 122 8.90 -13.47 2.52
C ASN A 122 7.81 -13.00 1.53
N PRO A 123 6.65 -13.68 1.46
CA PRO A 123 5.59 -13.30 0.52
C PRO A 123 5.00 -11.89 0.80
N ARG A 124 5.18 -11.36 2.02
CA ARG A 124 4.80 -9.97 2.37
C ARG A 124 5.70 -8.92 1.73
N ASN A 125 6.89 -9.32 1.28
CA ASN A 125 7.84 -8.43 0.62
C ASN A 125 7.56 -8.35 -0.88
N LEU A 126 7.93 -7.23 -1.49
CA LEU A 126 7.73 -6.93 -2.91
C LEU A 126 8.82 -7.58 -3.77
N THR A 127 8.45 -8.09 -4.92
CA THR A 127 9.42 -8.46 -5.96
C THR A 127 10.03 -7.21 -6.59
N ASP A 128 11.19 -7.37 -7.25
CA ASP A 128 11.84 -6.27 -7.96
C ASP A 128 10.94 -5.66 -9.05
N GLU A 129 10.13 -6.49 -9.70
CA GLU A 129 9.17 -6.03 -10.70
C GLU A 129 8.08 -5.17 -10.06
N GLN A 130 7.50 -5.61 -8.95
CA GLN A 130 6.49 -4.85 -8.21
C GLN A 130 7.04 -3.51 -7.72
N ILE A 131 8.26 -3.48 -7.18
CA ILE A 131 8.96 -2.26 -6.78
C ILE A 131 9.06 -1.29 -7.97
N LYS A 132 9.56 -1.76 -9.11
CA LYS A 132 9.71 -0.95 -10.32
C LYS A 132 8.37 -0.41 -10.83
N ILE A 133 7.31 -1.22 -10.80
CA ILE A 133 5.95 -0.78 -11.21
C ILE A 133 5.45 0.34 -10.29
N ILE A 134 5.58 0.21 -8.97
CA ILE A 134 5.17 1.26 -8.03
C ILE A 134 5.92 2.57 -8.32
N ILE A 135 7.24 2.50 -8.53
CA ILE A 135 8.09 3.66 -8.86
C ILE A 135 7.62 4.32 -10.17
N GLN A 136 7.44 3.53 -11.23
CA GLN A 136 7.02 4.01 -12.54
C GLN A 136 5.64 4.67 -12.51
N ARG A 137 4.75 4.19 -11.66
CA ARG A 137 3.42 4.78 -11.42
C ARG A 137 3.46 6.04 -10.54
N GLY A 138 4.63 6.42 -10.03
CA GLY A 138 4.79 7.58 -9.15
C GLY A 138 4.38 7.33 -7.69
N GLY A 139 4.24 6.05 -7.30
CA GLY A 139 3.92 5.64 -5.94
C GLY A 139 5.08 5.78 -4.96
N LEU A 140 4.83 5.41 -3.71
CA LEU A 140 5.79 5.41 -2.61
C LEU A 140 5.83 4.02 -1.98
N ILE A 141 6.98 3.67 -1.40
CA ILE A 141 7.16 2.43 -0.65
C ILE A 141 7.68 2.78 0.74
N GLY A 142 6.94 2.40 1.77
CA GLY A 142 7.37 2.46 3.16
C GLY A 142 8.04 1.16 3.58
N LEU A 143 9.16 1.26 4.30
CA LEU A 143 9.81 0.09 4.87
C LEU A 143 9.00 -0.48 6.03
N ASN A 144 9.08 -1.79 6.17
CA ASN A 144 8.50 -2.52 7.29
C ASN A 144 9.60 -2.97 8.24
N LEU A 145 9.47 -2.65 9.54
CA LEU A 145 10.46 -3.01 10.53
C LEU A 145 10.16 -4.34 11.25
N HIS A 146 9.24 -5.14 10.71
CA HIS A 146 8.95 -6.45 11.27
C HIS A 146 10.09 -7.43 10.97
N ASN A 147 10.65 -8.03 12.00
CA ASN A 147 11.83 -8.89 11.94
C ASN A 147 11.76 -10.01 10.89
N ALA A 148 10.60 -10.65 10.71
CA ALA A 148 10.41 -11.71 9.73
C ALA A 148 10.42 -11.22 8.26
N PHE A 149 10.32 -9.91 8.03
CA PHE A 149 10.39 -9.32 6.69
C PHE A 149 11.79 -8.78 6.39
N LEU A 150 12.57 -8.49 7.45
CA LEU A 150 13.93 -7.97 7.35
C LEU A 150 14.99 -9.07 7.21
N ASN A 151 14.77 -10.24 7.80
CA ASN A 151 15.78 -11.31 7.82
C ASN A 151 15.12 -12.69 7.71
N ASN A 152 15.69 -13.57 6.88
CA ASN A 152 15.22 -14.96 6.75
C ASN A 152 15.32 -15.77 8.07
N ASN A 153 16.12 -15.29 9.03
CA ASN A 153 16.09 -15.72 10.42
C ASN A 153 15.62 -14.54 11.29
N PRO A 154 14.34 -14.46 11.66
CA PRO A 154 13.76 -13.31 12.37
C PRO A 154 14.47 -12.96 13.68
N ASP A 155 14.99 -13.95 14.40
CA ASP A 155 15.69 -13.76 15.67
C ASP A 155 17.05 -13.03 15.50
N LYS A 156 17.56 -12.94 14.27
CA LYS A 156 18.81 -12.24 13.92
C LYS A 156 18.58 -10.90 13.25
N ALA A 157 17.33 -10.50 13.07
CA ALA A 157 17.01 -9.23 12.45
C ALA A 157 17.62 -8.06 13.24
N CYS A 158 18.26 -7.14 12.54
CA CYS A 158 18.93 -5.99 13.13
C CYS A 158 18.92 -4.77 12.19
N MET A 159 19.39 -3.63 12.66
CA MET A 159 19.44 -2.39 11.87
C MET A 159 20.19 -2.53 10.53
N ASN A 160 21.23 -3.38 10.49
CA ASN A 160 21.94 -3.63 9.23
C ASN A 160 21.08 -4.30 8.17
N ASP A 161 20.06 -5.07 8.56
CA ASP A 161 19.14 -5.67 7.59
C ASP A 161 18.19 -4.61 7.03
N VAL A 162 17.75 -3.65 7.84
CA VAL A 162 17.01 -2.47 7.34
C VAL A 162 17.85 -1.73 6.29
N LEU A 163 19.14 -1.46 6.59
CA LEU A 163 20.04 -0.79 5.65
C LEU A 163 20.20 -1.57 4.34
N LYS A 164 20.30 -2.92 4.39
CA LYS A 164 20.38 -3.75 3.17
C LYS A 164 19.14 -3.60 2.30
N HIS A 165 17.94 -3.62 2.91
CA HIS A 165 16.69 -3.40 2.16
C HIS A 165 16.69 -1.99 1.54
N CYS A 166 17.05 -0.95 2.30
CA CYS A 166 17.15 0.42 1.79
C CYS A 166 18.11 0.50 0.59
N GLU A 167 19.35 0.07 0.75
CA GLU A 167 20.39 0.13 -0.28
C GLU A 167 19.97 -0.63 -1.54
N TYR A 168 19.38 -1.81 -1.37
CA TYR A 168 18.90 -2.59 -2.49
C TYR A 168 17.75 -1.90 -3.23
N MET A 169 16.74 -1.41 -2.51
CA MET A 169 15.61 -0.70 -3.13
C MET A 169 16.05 0.61 -3.78
N LEU A 170 17.00 1.33 -3.20
CA LEU A 170 17.61 2.50 -3.84
C LEU A 170 18.31 2.12 -5.15
N SER A 171 19.00 0.97 -5.22
CA SER A 171 19.62 0.48 -6.46
C SER A 171 18.61 0.17 -7.57
N LEU A 172 17.35 -0.08 -7.21
CA LEU A 172 16.23 -0.27 -8.16
C LEU A 172 15.59 1.06 -8.61
N GLY A 173 16.03 2.21 -8.07
CA GLY A 173 15.52 3.54 -8.43
C GLY A 173 14.53 4.16 -7.44
N CYS A 174 14.51 3.70 -6.19
CA CYS A 174 13.60 4.23 -5.16
C CYS A 174 14.07 5.55 -4.51
N ASP A 175 15.07 6.25 -5.03
CA ASP A 175 15.74 7.40 -4.41
C ASP A 175 14.81 8.52 -3.91
N LYS A 176 13.63 8.69 -4.53
CA LYS A 176 12.58 9.66 -4.13
C LYS A 176 11.26 8.99 -3.78
N ARG A 177 11.25 7.68 -3.56
CA ARG A 177 10.03 6.87 -3.44
C ARG A 177 10.04 5.94 -2.22
N LEU A 178 11.16 5.91 -1.48
CA LEU A 178 11.31 5.13 -0.27
C LEU A 178 11.09 6.03 0.95
N ILE A 179 10.27 5.58 1.92
CA ILE A 179 9.97 6.28 3.18
C ILE A 179 9.99 5.29 4.35
#